data_442a5b4819e1d988555a70c41ca39dd3
#
_entry.id   442a5b4819e1d988555a70c41ca39dd3
#
_cell.length_a   1.000
_cell.length_b   1.000
_cell.length_c   1.000
_cell.angle_alpha   90.00
_cell.angle_beta   90.00
_cell.angle_gamma   90.00
#
_symmetry.space_group_name_H-M   'P 1'
#
loop_
_entity.id
_entity.type
_entity.pdbx_description
1 polymer ?
#
loop_
_entity_poly.entity_id
_entity_poly.type
_entity_poly.pdbx_seq_one_letter_code
_entity_poly.pdbx_strand_id
1 'polypeptide(L)'
;VNIKVILEIIFKTLLCIVLVGAIGYNREKKGMVVGIRTHVLVGMVGLLIQITSLEYYRINGGNNDVFRLAGQYISGIGFLGAGTILKDKRSVKGLTTAASICLAACIGLAVGSGVYLGAVIITIASYIFLTDIFRLKKIKSMKRNSHVFIELDLTVDTVVSMEKVRDGLKIAGVCIISIETKKVSIDKAKIILKLNVDD
;
A
#
# COMPACT_ATOMS: atom_id res chain seq x y z
N VAL A 1 31.05 6.13 -28.27
CA VAL A 1 29.83 6.50 -27.50
C VAL A 1 29.82 8.01 -27.35
N ASN A 2 28.71 8.66 -27.77
CA ASN A 2 28.61 10.12 -27.74
C ASN A 2 28.37 10.55 -26.26
N ILE A 3 29.23 11.45 -25.75
CA ILE A 3 29.15 11.95 -24.37
C ILE A 3 27.78 12.55 -24.04
N LYS A 4 27.08 13.13 -25.03
CA LYS A 4 25.71 13.63 -24.86
C LYS A 4 24.71 12.55 -24.50
N VAL A 5 24.85 11.36 -25.10
CA VAL A 5 23.96 10.20 -24.79
C VAL A 5 24.19 9.70 -23.37
N ILE A 6 25.46 9.64 -22.93
CA ILE A 6 25.78 9.25 -21.55
C ILE A 6 25.17 10.22 -20.55
N LEU A 7 25.32 11.52 -20.77
CA LEU A 7 24.77 12.57 -19.91
C LEU A 7 23.24 12.50 -19.86
N GLU A 8 22.60 12.26 -21.02
CA GLU A 8 21.13 12.07 -21.05
C GLU A 8 20.66 10.87 -20.23
N ILE A 9 21.32 9.73 -20.37
CA ILE A 9 20.97 8.53 -19.60
C ILE A 9 21.17 8.77 -18.11
N ILE A 10 22.27 9.41 -17.71
CA ILE A 10 22.52 9.75 -16.30
C ILE A 10 21.43 10.68 -15.77
N PHE A 11 21.08 11.73 -16.52
CA PHE A 11 20.02 12.65 -16.14
C PHE A 11 18.68 11.95 -15.98
N LYS A 12 18.26 11.12 -16.94
CA LYS A 12 17.03 10.32 -16.87
C LYS A 12 17.02 9.41 -15.66
N THR A 13 18.15 8.76 -15.39
CA THR A 13 18.28 7.85 -14.24
C THR A 13 18.13 8.59 -12.91
N LEU A 14 18.84 9.71 -12.73
CA LEU A 14 18.75 10.51 -11.53
C LEU A 14 17.34 11.08 -11.32
N LEU A 15 16.73 11.60 -12.39
CA LEU A 15 15.36 12.10 -12.35
C LEU A 15 14.37 11.00 -11.94
N CYS A 16 14.47 9.82 -12.54
CA CYS A 16 13.64 8.68 -12.21
C CYS A 16 13.78 8.30 -10.71
N ILE A 17 15.02 8.18 -10.21
CA ILE A 17 15.29 7.84 -8.80
C ILE A 17 14.64 8.86 -7.86
N VAL A 18 14.76 10.16 -8.16
CA VAL A 18 14.17 11.21 -7.33
C VAL A 18 12.63 11.12 -7.32
N LEU A 19 12.01 11.03 -8.49
CA LEU A 19 10.55 11.03 -8.61
C LEU A 19 9.93 9.79 -7.94
N VAL A 20 10.44 8.61 -8.28
CA VAL A 20 9.92 7.34 -7.76
C VAL A 20 10.34 7.13 -6.31
N GLY A 21 11.55 7.57 -5.96
CA GLY A 21 12.07 7.54 -4.60
C GLY A 21 11.22 8.37 -3.63
N ALA A 22 10.73 9.53 -4.06
CA ALA A 22 9.84 10.37 -3.25
C ALA A 22 8.54 9.62 -2.89
N ILE A 23 7.94 8.90 -3.85
CA ILE A 23 6.75 8.06 -3.60
C ILE A 23 7.09 6.93 -2.64
N GLY A 24 8.18 6.19 -2.92
CA GLY A 24 8.64 5.06 -2.11
C GLY A 24 8.96 5.47 -0.66
N TYR A 25 9.61 6.62 -0.46
CA TYR A 25 9.90 7.17 0.85
C TYR A 25 8.64 7.49 1.65
N ASN A 26 7.63 8.09 1.00
CA ASN A 26 6.34 8.34 1.66
C ASN A 26 5.68 7.03 2.12
N ARG A 27 5.78 5.97 1.34
CA ARG A 27 5.24 4.64 1.68
C ARG A 27 5.99 4.00 2.83
N GLU A 28 7.31 4.06 2.80
CA GLU A 28 8.18 3.53 3.86
C GLU A 28 7.95 4.24 5.19
N LYS A 29 7.89 5.58 5.18
CA LYS A 29 7.57 6.40 6.36
C LYS A 29 6.23 6.04 7.01
N LYS A 30 5.28 5.55 6.23
CA LYS A 30 3.96 5.09 6.71
C LYS A 30 3.93 3.61 7.13
N GLY A 31 5.08 2.95 7.23
CA GLY A 31 5.19 1.55 7.61
C GLY A 31 4.55 0.57 6.60
N MET A 32 4.48 0.96 5.31
CA MET A 32 3.96 0.07 4.29
C MET A 32 4.99 -1.00 3.92
N VAL A 33 4.51 -2.19 3.53
CA VAL A 33 5.35 -3.36 3.19
C VAL A 33 6.35 -3.05 2.08
N VAL A 34 5.99 -2.20 1.11
CA VAL A 34 6.83 -1.83 -0.03
C VAL A 34 7.30 -0.39 0.13
N GLY A 35 8.61 -0.22 0.35
CA GLY A 35 9.29 1.05 0.59
C GLY A 35 10.06 1.59 -0.63
N ILE A 36 11.03 2.47 -0.35
CA ILE A 36 11.81 3.22 -1.35
C ILE A 36 12.58 2.29 -2.31
N ARG A 37 13.22 1.24 -1.80
CA ARG A 37 14.06 0.33 -2.59
C ARG A 37 13.27 -0.31 -3.72
N THR A 38 12.12 -0.87 -3.42
CA THR A 38 11.28 -1.55 -4.41
C THR A 38 10.72 -0.57 -5.44
N HIS A 39 10.24 0.60 -5.01
CA HIS A 39 9.74 1.62 -5.93
C HIS A 39 10.83 2.08 -6.90
N VAL A 40 12.03 2.38 -6.41
CA VAL A 40 13.16 2.80 -7.24
C VAL A 40 13.54 1.71 -8.24
N LEU A 41 13.66 0.46 -7.82
CA LEU A 41 13.99 -0.64 -8.74
C LEU A 41 12.93 -0.80 -9.82
N VAL A 42 11.66 -0.76 -9.47
CA VAL A 42 10.55 -0.83 -10.44
C VAL A 42 10.63 0.34 -11.42
N GLY A 43 10.81 1.57 -10.96
CA GLY A 43 10.95 2.73 -11.86
C GLY A 43 12.14 2.61 -12.79
N MET A 44 13.29 2.16 -12.28
CA MET A 44 14.51 1.98 -13.09
C MET A 44 14.35 0.91 -14.17
N VAL A 45 13.65 -0.19 -13.89
CA VAL A 45 13.33 -1.22 -14.91
C VAL A 45 12.44 -0.61 -16.00
N GLY A 46 11.41 0.15 -15.64
CA GLY A 46 10.58 0.86 -16.62
C GLY A 46 11.38 1.84 -17.48
N LEU A 47 12.25 2.62 -16.86
CA LEU A 47 13.17 3.51 -17.55
C LEU A 47 14.05 2.77 -18.57
N LEU A 48 14.68 1.67 -18.14
CA LEU A 48 15.56 0.86 -18.98
C LEU A 48 14.81 0.28 -20.19
N ILE A 49 13.63 -0.30 -19.95
CA ILE A 49 12.78 -0.88 -21.00
C ILE A 49 12.45 0.19 -22.06
N GLN A 50 12.09 1.38 -21.64
CA GLN A 50 11.71 2.44 -22.57
C GLN A 50 12.90 2.98 -23.36
N ILE A 51 14.05 3.18 -22.72
CA ILE A 51 15.29 3.58 -23.41
C ILE A 51 15.68 2.50 -24.45
N THR A 52 15.63 1.22 -24.06
CA THR A 52 15.95 0.11 -24.96
C THR A 52 14.98 0.06 -26.14
N SER A 53 13.69 0.25 -25.92
CA SER A 53 12.67 0.26 -26.98
C SER A 53 12.89 1.38 -27.98
N LEU A 54 13.22 2.59 -27.51
CA LEU A 54 13.50 3.75 -28.36
C LEU A 54 14.79 3.57 -29.17
N GLU A 55 15.82 3.02 -28.54
CA GLU A 55 17.10 2.76 -29.25
C GLU A 55 16.92 1.69 -30.32
N TYR A 56 16.18 0.60 -30.00
CA TYR A 56 15.86 -0.44 -30.98
C TYR A 56 15.04 0.08 -32.15
N TYR A 57 14.04 0.95 -31.89
CA TYR A 57 13.25 1.62 -32.91
C TYR A 57 14.15 2.47 -33.84
N ARG A 58 15.09 3.23 -33.27
CA ARG A 58 16.03 4.06 -34.01
C ARG A 58 16.96 3.25 -34.94
N ILE A 59 17.47 2.12 -34.43
CA ILE A 59 18.40 1.27 -35.19
C ILE A 59 17.68 0.56 -36.34
N ASN A 60 16.41 0.17 -36.17
CA ASN A 60 15.64 -0.58 -37.17
C ASN A 60 14.80 0.32 -38.11
N GLY A 61 15.17 1.57 -38.26
CA GLY A 61 14.55 2.49 -39.25
C GLY A 61 13.07 2.81 -38.97
N GLY A 62 12.62 2.69 -37.71
CA GLY A 62 11.27 3.15 -37.34
C GLY A 62 10.14 2.16 -37.59
N ASN A 63 10.41 0.89 -37.88
CA ASN A 63 9.40 -0.10 -38.25
C ASN A 63 8.85 -0.94 -37.09
N ASN A 64 9.14 -0.59 -35.83
CA ASN A 64 8.76 -1.39 -34.67
C ASN A 64 7.89 -0.60 -33.68
N ASP A 65 7.01 -1.28 -32.98
CA ASP A 65 6.21 -0.69 -31.91
C ASP A 65 7.06 -0.43 -30.66
N VAL A 66 7.30 0.85 -30.36
CA VAL A 66 8.08 1.33 -29.22
C VAL A 66 7.45 0.99 -27.87
N PHE A 67 6.11 0.82 -27.83
CA PHE A 67 5.40 0.56 -26.59
C PHE A 67 5.13 -0.91 -26.31
N ARG A 68 5.50 -1.79 -27.20
CA ARG A 68 5.24 -3.23 -27.06
C ARG A 68 5.89 -3.80 -25.78
N LEU A 69 7.17 -3.51 -25.53
CA LEU A 69 7.87 -3.96 -24.33
C LEU A 69 7.30 -3.27 -23.07
N ALA A 70 6.94 -2.01 -23.17
CA ALA A 70 6.30 -1.28 -22.08
C ALA A 70 4.96 -1.89 -21.67
N GLY A 71 4.13 -2.28 -22.64
CA GLY A 71 2.86 -2.97 -22.39
C GLY A 71 3.04 -4.30 -21.67
N GLN A 72 4.02 -5.11 -22.09
CA GLN A 72 4.36 -6.37 -21.41
C GLN A 72 4.89 -6.12 -19.97
N TYR A 73 5.70 -5.10 -19.80
CA TYR A 73 6.22 -4.73 -18.49
C TYR A 73 5.10 -4.33 -17.52
N ILE A 74 4.17 -3.48 -17.94
CA ILE A 74 3.02 -3.06 -17.12
C ILE A 74 2.16 -4.27 -16.72
N SER A 75 1.93 -5.21 -17.63
CA SER A 75 1.23 -6.45 -17.33
C SER A 75 1.98 -7.28 -16.28
N GLY A 76 3.31 -7.40 -16.40
CA GLY A 76 4.16 -8.09 -15.44
C GLY A 76 4.17 -7.44 -14.05
N ILE A 77 4.13 -6.11 -13.98
CA ILE A 77 4.04 -5.36 -12.71
C ILE A 77 2.73 -5.68 -11.98
N GLY A 78 1.67 -6.04 -12.69
CA GLY A 78 0.42 -6.52 -12.08
C GLY A 78 0.64 -7.69 -11.13
N PHE A 79 1.57 -8.62 -11.45
CA PHE A 79 1.93 -9.73 -10.57
C PHE A 79 2.58 -9.27 -9.25
N LEU A 80 3.52 -8.33 -9.31
CA LEU A 80 4.13 -7.73 -8.12
C LEU A 80 3.09 -6.97 -7.28
N GLY A 81 2.21 -6.22 -7.94
CA GLY A 81 1.10 -5.54 -7.28
C GLY A 81 0.19 -6.52 -6.55
N ALA A 82 -0.23 -7.59 -7.22
CA ALA A 82 -1.06 -8.64 -6.62
C ALA A 82 -0.39 -9.28 -5.38
N GLY A 83 0.93 -9.50 -5.43
CA GLY A 83 1.70 -10.03 -4.31
C GLY A 83 1.70 -9.14 -3.06
N THR A 84 1.33 -7.86 -3.18
CA THR A 84 1.19 -6.94 -2.04
C THR A 84 -0.23 -6.88 -1.46
N ILE A 85 -1.20 -7.51 -2.11
CA ILE A 85 -2.60 -7.49 -1.69
C ILE A 85 -2.88 -8.67 -0.76
N LEU A 86 -3.15 -8.37 0.50
CA LEU A 86 -3.51 -9.35 1.52
C LEU A 86 -5.01 -9.29 1.78
N LYS A 87 -5.69 -10.42 1.62
CA LYS A 87 -7.11 -10.58 1.92
C LYS A 87 -7.27 -11.34 3.23
N ASP A 88 -7.86 -10.70 4.22
CA ASP A 88 -8.32 -11.31 5.45
C ASP A 88 -9.86 -11.41 5.43
N LYS A 89 -10.45 -12.22 6.33
CA LYS A 89 -11.91 -12.49 6.38
C LYS A 89 -12.78 -11.23 6.35
N ARG A 90 -12.29 -10.10 6.85
CA ARG A 90 -13.05 -8.84 6.98
C ARG A 90 -12.44 -7.63 6.28
N SER A 91 -11.24 -7.73 5.71
CA SER A 91 -10.54 -6.59 5.12
C SER A 91 -9.60 -6.98 3.98
N VAL A 92 -9.43 -6.07 3.04
CA VAL A 92 -8.40 -6.17 1.98
C VAL A 92 -7.39 -5.06 2.23
N LYS A 93 -6.12 -5.42 2.37
CA LYS A 93 -4.99 -4.51 2.59
C LYS A 93 -4.05 -4.54 1.38
N GLY A 94 -3.26 -3.50 1.17
CA GLY A 94 -2.23 -3.47 0.13
C GLY A 94 -2.67 -2.89 -1.23
N LEU A 95 -3.96 -2.60 -1.48
CA LEU A 95 -4.44 -2.04 -2.75
C LEU A 95 -3.72 -0.75 -3.15
N THR A 96 -3.56 0.21 -2.22
CA THR A 96 -2.82 1.46 -2.48
C THR A 96 -1.33 1.20 -2.72
N THR A 97 -0.76 0.18 -2.08
CA THR A 97 0.63 -0.24 -2.32
C THR A 97 0.79 -0.80 -3.73
N ALA A 98 -0.11 -1.69 -4.16
CA ALA A 98 -0.12 -2.23 -5.52
C ALA A 98 -0.23 -1.11 -6.56
N ALA A 99 -1.15 -0.16 -6.37
CA ALA A 99 -1.30 1.00 -7.24
C ALA A 99 -0.02 1.87 -7.28
N SER A 100 0.66 2.08 -6.14
CA SER A 100 1.89 2.86 -6.10
C SER A 100 3.08 2.20 -6.82
N ILE A 101 3.16 0.87 -6.83
CA ILE A 101 4.16 0.12 -7.60
C ILE A 101 3.90 0.27 -9.10
N CYS A 102 2.65 0.14 -9.54
CA CYS A 102 2.28 0.35 -10.94
C CYS A 102 2.59 1.79 -11.39
N LEU A 103 2.28 2.77 -10.54
CA LEU A 103 2.62 4.17 -10.79
C LEU A 103 4.14 4.38 -10.94
N ALA A 104 4.95 3.77 -10.09
CA ALA A 104 6.41 3.84 -10.18
C ALA A 104 6.93 3.31 -11.53
N ALA A 105 6.37 2.21 -12.02
CA ALA A 105 6.67 1.66 -13.34
C ALA A 105 6.34 2.65 -14.46
N CYS A 106 5.14 3.24 -14.43
CA CYS A 106 4.70 4.23 -15.42
C CYS A 106 5.57 5.51 -15.42
N ILE A 107 5.99 5.99 -14.24
CA ILE A 107 6.90 7.13 -14.13
C ILE A 107 8.25 6.80 -14.80
N GLY A 108 8.79 5.61 -14.56
CA GLY A 108 10.02 5.16 -15.21
C GLY A 108 9.91 5.14 -16.74
N LEU A 109 8.82 4.60 -17.28
CA LEU A 109 8.53 4.61 -18.72
C LEU A 109 8.41 6.04 -19.27
N ALA A 110 7.71 6.93 -18.57
CA ALA A 110 7.52 8.32 -18.98
C ALA A 110 8.84 9.09 -19.02
N VAL A 111 9.70 8.93 -18.01
CA VAL A 111 11.04 9.52 -17.99
C VAL A 111 11.89 8.96 -19.12
N GLY A 112 11.83 7.66 -19.38
CA GLY A 112 12.49 7.01 -20.50
C GLY A 112 12.09 7.57 -21.85
N SER A 113 10.79 7.83 -22.05
CA SER A 113 10.23 8.44 -23.26
C SER A 113 10.55 9.93 -23.41
N GLY A 114 11.15 10.60 -22.39
CA GLY A 114 11.39 12.04 -22.42
C GLY A 114 10.20 12.90 -22.00
N VAL A 115 9.11 12.30 -21.49
CA VAL A 115 7.91 12.99 -21.01
C VAL A 115 8.12 13.47 -19.58
N TYR A 116 9.13 14.31 -19.36
CA TYR A 116 9.58 14.72 -18.03
C TYR A 116 8.52 15.51 -17.27
N LEU A 117 7.89 16.49 -17.93
CA LEU A 117 6.86 17.33 -17.29
C LEU A 117 5.69 16.51 -16.80
N GLY A 118 5.20 15.56 -17.61
CA GLY A 118 4.14 14.64 -17.22
C GLY A 118 4.53 13.79 -16.02
N ALA A 119 5.74 13.22 -16.03
CA ALA A 119 6.26 12.43 -14.91
C ALA A 119 6.31 13.23 -13.60
N VAL A 120 6.79 14.49 -13.66
CA VAL A 120 6.87 15.38 -12.48
C VAL A 120 5.47 15.72 -11.95
N ILE A 121 4.57 16.17 -12.82
CA ILE A 121 3.20 16.55 -12.42
C ILE A 121 2.48 15.38 -11.76
N ILE A 122 2.52 14.19 -12.37
CA ILE A 122 1.87 12.99 -11.85
C ILE A 122 2.51 12.56 -10.52
N THR A 123 3.83 12.67 -10.40
CA THR A 123 4.53 12.36 -9.13
C THR A 123 4.07 13.28 -8.01
N ILE A 124 4.02 14.59 -8.24
CA ILE A 124 3.56 15.58 -7.25
C ILE A 124 2.12 15.32 -6.86
N ALA A 125 1.23 15.16 -7.83
CA ALA A 125 -0.18 14.86 -7.57
C ALA A 125 -0.32 13.57 -6.72
N SER A 126 0.35 12.51 -7.12
CA SER A 126 0.31 11.23 -6.41
C SER A 126 0.89 11.32 -5.01
N TYR A 127 1.98 12.08 -4.82
CA TYR A 127 2.57 12.31 -3.50
C TYR A 127 1.58 13.01 -2.57
N ILE A 128 0.85 14.02 -3.06
CA ILE A 128 -0.20 14.74 -2.32
C ILE A 128 -1.33 13.78 -1.93
N PHE A 129 -1.82 12.93 -2.86
CA PHE A 129 -2.87 11.95 -2.56
C PHE A 129 -2.42 10.83 -1.62
N LEU A 130 -1.17 10.40 -1.71
CA LEU A 130 -0.59 9.39 -0.83
C LEU A 130 -0.26 9.94 0.56
N THR A 131 -0.12 11.27 0.70
CA THR A 131 0.07 11.93 1.99
C THR A 131 -1.30 12.22 2.59
N ASP A 132 -1.48 11.99 3.92
CA ASP A 132 -2.79 12.12 4.60
C ASP A 132 -3.31 13.57 4.71
N ILE A 133 -2.83 14.48 3.83
CA ILE A 133 -3.26 15.88 3.79
C ILE A 133 -4.79 16.00 3.65
N PHE A 134 -5.42 15.10 2.88
CA PHE A 134 -6.88 15.05 2.75
C PHE A 134 -7.59 14.40 3.95
N ARG A 135 -6.92 13.56 4.75
CA ARG A 135 -7.49 13.01 5.99
C ARG A 135 -7.62 14.06 7.09
N LEU A 136 -6.71 15.02 7.17
CA LEU A 136 -6.74 16.03 8.23
C LEU A 136 -7.95 16.96 8.17
N LYS A 137 -8.54 17.20 6.99
CA LYS A 137 -9.78 18.00 6.87
C LYS A 137 -11.04 17.22 7.29
N LYS A 138 -11.05 15.89 7.17
CA LYS A 138 -12.23 15.07 7.51
C LYS A 138 -12.27 14.70 9.01
N ILE A 139 -11.15 14.70 9.70
CA ILE A 139 -11.07 14.36 11.14
C ILE A 139 -11.57 15.52 12.01
N LYS A 140 -11.52 16.77 11.54
CA LYS A 140 -12.02 17.93 12.31
C LYS A 140 -13.55 18.08 12.28
N SER A 141 -14.25 17.31 11.43
CA SER A 141 -15.73 17.35 11.30
C SER A 141 -16.46 16.11 11.83
N MET A 142 -15.75 15.05 12.17
CA MET A 142 -16.35 13.92 12.87
C MET A 142 -15.66 13.77 14.22
N LYS A 143 -16.31 14.32 15.26
CA LYS A 143 -16.17 13.82 16.62
C LYS A 143 -16.65 12.36 16.57
N ARG A 144 -15.77 11.46 16.17
CA ARG A 144 -16.01 10.04 16.18
C ARG A 144 -15.94 9.67 17.64
N ASN A 145 -17.06 9.30 18.20
CA ASN A 145 -17.10 8.58 19.46
C ASN A 145 -16.03 7.50 19.35
N SER A 146 -14.99 7.65 20.14
CA SER A 146 -13.89 6.70 20.17
C SER A 146 -14.41 5.46 20.90
N HIS A 147 -15.06 4.55 20.18
CA HIS A 147 -15.36 3.26 20.73
C HIS A 147 -14.03 2.56 20.99
N VAL A 148 -13.65 2.45 22.24
CA VAL A 148 -12.46 1.71 22.67
C VAL A 148 -12.86 0.24 22.69
N PHE A 149 -12.35 -0.52 21.75
CA PHE A 149 -12.54 -1.97 21.75
C PHE A 149 -11.52 -2.59 22.71
N ILE A 150 -12.01 -3.13 23.80
CA ILE A 150 -11.20 -3.88 24.76
C ILE A 150 -11.44 -5.36 24.51
N GLU A 151 -10.37 -6.10 24.22
CA GLU A 151 -10.41 -7.56 24.10
C GLU A 151 -9.99 -8.13 25.45
N LEU A 152 -10.96 -8.69 26.20
CA LEU A 152 -10.73 -9.32 27.49
C LEU A 152 -10.63 -10.83 27.31
N ASP A 153 -9.48 -11.37 27.66
CA ASP A 153 -9.20 -12.79 27.71
C ASP A 153 -9.48 -13.32 29.15
N LEU A 154 -10.62 -13.94 29.35
CA LEU A 154 -10.99 -14.53 30.64
C LEU A 154 -10.84 -16.06 30.57
N THR A 155 -10.05 -16.63 31.46
CA THR A 155 -10.04 -18.08 31.68
C THR A 155 -10.98 -18.38 32.84
N VAL A 156 -12.09 -19.08 32.59
CA VAL A 156 -13.13 -19.32 33.53
C VAL A 156 -13.27 -20.83 33.75
N ASP A 157 -13.39 -21.24 35.02
CA ASP A 157 -13.74 -22.61 35.34
C ASP A 157 -15.17 -22.90 34.87
N THR A 158 -15.43 -24.11 34.39
CA THR A 158 -16.63 -24.52 33.63
C THR A 158 -17.96 -24.30 34.36
N VAL A 159 -17.93 -23.95 35.64
CA VAL A 159 -19.11 -23.80 36.52
C VAL A 159 -19.68 -22.37 36.51
N VAL A 160 -18.98 -21.39 35.91
CA VAL A 160 -19.50 -20.01 35.87
C VAL A 160 -20.47 -19.86 34.71
N SER A 161 -21.75 -19.69 35.05
CA SER A 161 -22.80 -19.44 34.08
C SER A 161 -22.50 -18.18 33.25
N MET A 162 -22.55 -18.29 31.93
CA MET A 162 -22.42 -17.17 30.99
C MET A 162 -23.38 -16.01 31.31
N GLU A 163 -24.49 -16.30 31.96
CA GLU A 163 -25.45 -15.29 32.44
C GLU A 163 -24.83 -14.37 33.48
N LYS A 164 -24.06 -14.89 34.43
CA LYS A 164 -23.41 -14.08 35.47
C LYS A 164 -22.36 -13.13 34.89
N VAL A 165 -21.63 -13.56 33.89
CA VAL A 165 -20.66 -12.71 33.17
C VAL A 165 -21.37 -11.61 32.39
N ARG A 166 -22.48 -11.95 31.70
CA ARG A 166 -23.30 -10.99 30.96
C ARG A 166 -23.99 -9.98 31.86
N ASP A 167 -24.53 -10.40 32.98
CA ASP A 167 -25.20 -9.50 33.91
C ASP A 167 -24.22 -8.59 34.65
N GLY A 168 -23.03 -9.08 35.01
CA GLY A 168 -21.98 -8.27 35.60
C GLY A 168 -21.50 -7.16 34.65
N LEU A 169 -21.36 -7.46 33.35
CA LEU A 169 -20.97 -6.48 32.34
C LEU A 169 -22.08 -5.46 32.01
N LYS A 170 -23.34 -5.87 32.04
CA LYS A 170 -24.49 -4.97 31.93
C LYS A 170 -24.56 -3.95 33.05
N ILE A 171 -24.28 -4.37 34.29
CA ILE A 171 -24.24 -3.48 35.45
C ILE A 171 -23.14 -2.46 35.34
N ALA A 172 -22.02 -2.79 34.66
CA ALA A 172 -20.91 -1.89 34.39
C ALA A 172 -21.16 -0.91 33.20
N GLY A 173 -22.33 -0.93 32.54
CA GLY A 173 -22.67 -0.04 31.45
C GLY A 173 -21.91 -0.34 30.13
N VAL A 174 -21.35 -1.54 30.01
CA VAL A 174 -20.52 -1.91 28.86
C VAL A 174 -21.34 -2.71 27.85
N CYS A 175 -21.37 -2.28 26.59
CA CYS A 175 -22.00 -2.99 25.49
C CYS A 175 -21.13 -4.13 24.95
N ILE A 176 -21.63 -5.35 24.97
CA ILE A 176 -20.94 -6.52 24.41
C ILE A 176 -21.22 -6.60 22.91
N ILE A 177 -20.16 -6.56 22.09
CA ILE A 177 -20.28 -6.65 20.62
C ILE A 177 -20.22 -8.10 20.14
N SER A 178 -19.33 -8.89 20.70
CA SER A 178 -19.22 -10.32 20.38
C SER A 178 -18.63 -11.10 21.55
N ILE A 179 -19.09 -12.32 21.69
CA ILE A 179 -18.57 -13.30 22.65
C ILE A 179 -18.08 -14.50 21.83
N GLU A 180 -16.80 -14.80 21.93
CA GLU A 180 -16.21 -16.02 21.37
C GLU A 180 -15.77 -16.93 22.52
N THR A 181 -16.25 -18.16 22.56
CA THR A 181 -15.83 -19.16 23.55
C THR A 181 -14.92 -20.18 22.89
N LYS A 182 -13.77 -20.43 23.47
CA LYS A 182 -12.81 -21.44 23.02
C LYS A 182 -12.56 -22.44 24.15
N LYS A 183 -12.89 -23.70 23.93
CA LYS A 183 -12.63 -24.75 24.91
C LYS A 183 -11.12 -25.01 24.96
N VAL A 184 -10.53 -24.91 26.16
CA VAL A 184 -9.10 -25.09 26.38
C VAL A 184 -8.78 -26.42 27.02
N SER A 185 -9.65 -26.90 27.92
CA SER A 185 -9.55 -28.20 28.66
C SER A 185 -10.93 -28.69 29.07
N ILE A 186 -10.99 -29.86 29.69
CA ILE A 186 -12.25 -30.45 30.21
C ILE A 186 -12.90 -29.51 31.24
N ASP A 187 -12.09 -28.82 32.05
CA ASP A 187 -12.56 -27.96 33.16
C ASP A 187 -12.33 -26.44 32.93
N LYS A 188 -11.77 -26.03 31.78
CA LYS A 188 -11.45 -24.61 31.51
C LYS A 188 -11.90 -24.17 30.14
N ALA A 189 -12.66 -23.07 30.09
CA ALA A 189 -13.04 -22.39 28.87
C ALA A 189 -12.42 -20.98 28.83
N LYS A 190 -11.87 -20.62 27.68
CA LYS A 190 -11.38 -19.28 27.40
C LYS A 190 -12.51 -18.49 26.76
N ILE A 191 -12.86 -17.36 27.34
CA ILE A 191 -13.89 -16.46 26.84
C ILE A 191 -13.19 -15.20 26.34
N ILE A 192 -13.35 -14.89 25.05
CA ILE A 192 -12.84 -13.68 24.42
C ILE A 192 -14.03 -12.72 24.25
N LEU A 193 -14.02 -11.63 24.99
CA LEU A 193 -15.06 -10.60 24.96
C LEU A 193 -14.55 -9.39 24.17
N LYS A 194 -15.32 -8.95 23.18
CA LYS A 194 -15.11 -7.66 22.51
C LYS A 194 -16.14 -6.68 23.04
N LEU A 195 -15.66 -5.72 23.80
CA LEU A 195 -16.46 -4.75 24.51
C LEU A 195 -16.41 -3.38 23.80
N ASN A 196 -17.52 -2.68 23.82
CA ASN A 196 -17.60 -1.27 23.46
C ASN A 196 -17.84 -0.49 24.75
N VAL A 197 -16.91 0.37 25.09
CA VAL A 197 -17.04 1.29 26.23
C VAL A 197 -17.40 2.64 25.65
N ASP A 198 -18.62 3.09 25.89
CA ASP A 198 -19.04 4.46 25.62
C ASP A 198 -18.56 5.34 26.79
N ASP A 199 -17.74 6.36 26.46
CA ASP A 199 -17.34 7.43 27.40
C ASP A 199 -18.48 8.40 27.68
#